data_05ce817c8ab1e168f9e70aac1ea23e6e
#
_entry.id   05ce817c8ab1e168f9e70aac1ea23e6e
#
_cell.length_a   1.000
_cell.length_b   1.000
_cell.length_c   1.000
_cell.angle_alpha   90.00
_cell.angle_beta   90.00
_cell.angle_gamma   90.00
#
_symmetry.space_group_name_H-M   'P 1'
#
loop_
_entity.id
_entity.type
_entity.pdbx_description
1 polymer ?
#
loop_
_entity_poly.entity_id
_entity_poly.type
_entity_poly.pdbx_seq_one_letter_code
_entity_poly.pdbx_strand_id
1 'polypeptide(L)'
;MPLRADQDIRDLLTNARTIAMVGASDRPDRPSYGVMAMLQRHGYRVIPVNPQITGEHVHGEYVFHDLAQIGVPIDIVDIFRRPQAAGEAVDEAIASGAKAVWMQLGVINEEAAARAEAAGLKVVMDRCPAIDIPRLGVPRIAA
;
A
#
# COMPACT_ATOMS: atom_id res chain seq x y z
N MET A 1 16.91 6.92 1.60
CA MET A 1 16.10 7.67 2.59
C MET A 1 14.63 7.61 2.22
N PRO A 2 13.75 7.21 3.11
CA PRO A 2 12.32 7.27 2.83
C PRO A 2 11.88 8.68 2.46
N LEU A 3 10.85 8.79 1.63
CA LEU A 3 10.31 10.08 1.22
C LEU A 3 9.73 10.80 2.45
N ARG A 4 10.10 12.05 2.64
CA ARG A 4 9.59 12.87 3.75
C ARG A 4 9.02 14.20 3.28
N ALA A 5 9.55 14.72 2.16
CA ALA A 5 9.05 15.97 1.61
C ALA A 5 7.62 15.80 1.11
N ASP A 6 6.75 16.73 1.46
CA ASP A 6 5.35 16.69 1.06
C ASP A 6 5.18 16.60 -0.45
N GLN A 7 6.01 17.30 -1.21
CA GLN A 7 5.94 17.28 -2.67
C GLN A 7 6.21 15.88 -3.22
N ASP A 8 7.20 15.16 -2.66
CA ASP A 8 7.55 13.82 -3.13
C ASP A 8 6.43 12.82 -2.82
N ILE A 9 5.84 12.92 -1.64
CA ILE A 9 4.72 12.06 -1.25
C ILE A 9 3.49 12.39 -2.11
N ARG A 10 3.23 13.67 -2.34
CA ARG A 10 2.13 14.11 -3.20
C ARG A 10 2.29 13.59 -4.62
N ASP A 11 3.50 13.67 -5.18
CA ASP A 11 3.78 13.19 -6.52
C ASP A 11 3.55 11.69 -6.63
N LEU A 12 3.99 10.92 -5.63
CA LEU A 12 3.76 9.47 -5.60
C LEU A 12 2.27 9.16 -5.62
N LEU A 13 1.49 9.80 -4.76
CA LEU A 13 0.05 9.57 -4.66
C LEU A 13 -0.69 10.05 -5.91
N THR A 14 -0.24 11.14 -6.51
CA THR A 14 -0.87 11.71 -7.71
C THR A 14 -0.68 10.80 -8.92
N ASN A 15 0.47 10.16 -9.03
CA ASN A 15 0.81 9.35 -10.20
C ASN A 15 0.44 7.87 -10.07
N ALA A 16 0.17 7.39 -8.86
CA ALA A 16 -0.23 6.01 -8.63
C ALA A 16 -1.68 5.77 -9.08
N ARG A 17 -1.95 4.53 -9.51
CA ARG A 17 -3.30 4.09 -9.89
C ARG A 17 -3.68 2.79 -9.20
N THR A 18 -2.76 1.87 -9.07
CA THR A 18 -3.00 0.54 -8.49
C THR A 18 -2.21 0.39 -7.20
N ILE A 19 -2.91 0.08 -6.12
CA ILE A 19 -2.36 -0.12 -4.79
C ILE A 19 -2.68 -1.55 -4.37
N ALA A 20 -1.65 -2.34 -4.03
CA ALA A 20 -1.84 -3.64 -3.40
C ALA A 20 -1.77 -3.44 -1.89
N MET A 21 -2.83 -3.80 -1.18
CA MET A 21 -2.91 -3.62 0.27
C MET A 21 -2.61 -4.94 0.97
N VAL A 22 -1.38 -5.07 1.48
CA VAL A 22 -0.93 -6.27 2.20
C VAL A 22 -1.37 -6.16 3.66
N GLY A 23 -2.08 -7.18 4.14
CA GLY A 23 -2.71 -7.12 5.45
C GLY A 23 -4.10 -6.50 5.41
N ALA A 24 -4.73 -6.48 4.24
CA ALA A 24 -6.13 -6.08 4.11
C ALA A 24 -7.02 -6.93 5.00
N SER A 25 -8.14 -6.39 5.41
CA SER A 25 -9.10 -7.09 6.29
C SER A 25 -10.51 -7.04 5.71
N ASP A 26 -11.27 -8.09 5.96
CA ASP A 26 -12.70 -8.13 5.67
C ASP A 26 -13.56 -7.71 6.88
N ARG A 27 -12.91 -7.27 7.96
CA ARG A 27 -13.56 -6.87 9.21
C ARG A 27 -13.69 -5.35 9.27
N PRO A 28 -14.93 -4.81 9.37
CA PRO A 28 -15.14 -3.35 9.36
C PRO A 28 -14.46 -2.58 10.47
N ASP A 29 -14.12 -3.25 11.60
CA ASP A 29 -13.45 -2.62 12.74
C ASP A 29 -11.93 -2.49 12.57
N ARG A 30 -11.37 -3.03 11.49
CA ARG A 30 -9.92 -2.93 11.23
C ARG A 30 -9.60 -1.69 10.43
N PRO A 31 -8.48 -0.99 10.75
CA PRO A 31 -8.09 0.23 10.03
C PRO A 31 -7.97 0.05 8.52
N SER A 32 -7.42 -1.07 8.07
CA SER A 32 -7.24 -1.32 6.63
C SER A 32 -8.56 -1.34 5.86
N TYR A 33 -9.64 -1.78 6.50
CA TYR A 33 -10.95 -1.84 5.87
C TYR A 33 -11.44 -0.44 5.45
N GLY A 34 -11.36 0.52 6.37
CA GLY A 34 -11.77 1.90 6.10
C GLY A 34 -10.83 2.63 5.14
N VAL A 35 -9.53 2.40 5.28
CA VAL A 35 -8.54 3.00 4.39
C VAL A 35 -8.74 2.52 2.96
N MET A 36 -8.99 1.22 2.77
CA MET A 36 -9.27 0.68 1.44
C MET A 36 -10.48 1.36 0.79
N ALA A 37 -11.57 1.49 1.54
CA ALA A 37 -12.79 2.13 1.03
C ALA A 37 -12.52 3.59 0.63
N MET A 38 -11.76 4.34 1.44
CA MET A 38 -11.42 5.73 1.14
C MET A 38 -10.57 5.84 -0.12
N LEU A 39 -9.58 4.97 -0.27
CA LEU A 39 -8.73 4.97 -1.46
C LEU A 39 -9.54 4.65 -2.72
N GLN A 40 -10.47 3.70 -2.63
CA GLN A 40 -11.36 3.40 -3.74
C GLN A 40 -12.24 4.59 -4.12
N ARG A 41 -12.80 5.28 -3.13
CA ARG A 41 -13.61 6.49 -3.39
C ARG A 41 -12.80 7.59 -4.06
N HIS A 42 -11.50 7.63 -3.81
CA HIS A 42 -10.61 8.60 -4.43
C HIS A 42 -10.21 8.20 -5.86
N GLY A 43 -10.54 7.00 -6.29
CA GLY A 43 -10.34 6.52 -7.66
C GLY A 43 -9.22 5.51 -7.84
N TYR A 44 -8.51 5.12 -6.77
CA TYR A 44 -7.49 4.07 -6.87
C TYR A 44 -8.13 2.70 -7.03
N ARG A 45 -7.48 1.84 -7.81
CA ARG A 45 -7.75 0.42 -7.72
C ARG A 45 -6.97 -0.13 -6.54
N VAL A 46 -7.64 -0.71 -5.56
CA VAL A 46 -7.00 -1.27 -4.38
C VAL A 46 -7.22 -2.79 -4.38
N ILE A 47 -6.14 -3.55 -4.44
CA ILE A 47 -6.18 -5.00 -4.50
C ILE A 47 -5.86 -5.54 -3.10
N PRO A 48 -6.82 -6.21 -2.44
CA PRO A 48 -6.58 -6.73 -1.09
C PRO A 48 -5.73 -8.00 -1.13
N VAL A 49 -4.72 -8.07 -0.27
CA VAL A 49 -3.82 -9.21 -0.16
C VAL A 49 -3.76 -9.65 1.31
N ASN A 50 -4.22 -10.87 1.59
CA ASN A 50 -4.12 -11.44 2.92
C ASN A 50 -4.39 -12.95 2.88
N PRO A 51 -3.42 -13.81 3.27
CA PRO A 51 -3.63 -15.25 3.28
C PRO A 51 -4.62 -15.73 4.36
N GLN A 52 -4.97 -14.88 5.33
CA GLN A 52 -5.87 -15.23 6.42
C GLN A 52 -7.35 -15.01 6.08
N ILE A 53 -7.65 -14.29 4.99
CA ILE A 53 -9.04 -14.07 4.59
C ILE A 53 -9.53 -15.30 3.84
N THR A 54 -10.68 -15.86 4.30
CA THR A 54 -11.30 -17.02 3.65
C THR A 54 -12.36 -16.62 2.63
N GLY A 55 -12.89 -15.40 2.71
CA GLY A 55 -13.84 -14.87 1.74
C GLY A 55 -13.16 -14.53 0.42
N GLU A 56 -13.96 -14.39 -0.65
CA GLU A 56 -13.44 -14.13 -1.98
C GLU A 56 -13.21 -12.65 -2.28
N HIS A 57 -13.98 -11.76 -1.65
CA HIS A 57 -13.98 -10.34 -1.99
C HIS A 57 -13.98 -9.46 -0.75
N VAL A 58 -13.30 -8.31 -0.85
CA VAL A 58 -13.39 -7.20 0.10
C VAL A 58 -13.63 -5.94 -0.70
N HIS A 59 -14.67 -5.18 -0.33
CA HIS A 59 -15.07 -3.96 -1.06
C HIS A 59 -15.18 -4.18 -2.58
N GLY A 60 -15.67 -5.37 -2.98
CA GLY A 60 -15.87 -5.69 -4.39
C GLY A 60 -14.62 -6.17 -5.13
N GLU A 61 -13.46 -6.18 -4.49
CA GLU A 61 -12.22 -6.66 -5.10
C GLU A 61 -11.88 -8.07 -4.66
N TYR A 62 -11.37 -8.87 -5.59
CA TYR A 62 -10.94 -10.23 -5.31
C TYR A 62 -9.73 -10.22 -4.37
N VAL A 63 -9.77 -11.11 -3.36
CA VAL A 63 -8.68 -11.23 -2.38
C VAL A 63 -7.62 -12.17 -2.90
N PHE A 64 -6.38 -11.68 -2.98
CA PHE A 64 -5.22 -12.50 -3.29
C PHE A 64 -4.51 -12.92 -2.00
N HIS A 65 -3.89 -14.08 -1.98
CA HIS A 65 -3.19 -14.57 -0.81
C HIS A 65 -1.76 -14.06 -0.73
N ASP A 66 -1.14 -13.74 -1.88
CA ASP A 66 0.18 -13.13 -1.93
C ASP A 66 0.29 -12.21 -3.15
N LEU A 67 1.34 -11.37 -3.16
CA LEU A 67 1.57 -10.41 -4.23
C LEU A 67 1.90 -11.08 -5.56
N ALA A 68 2.53 -12.24 -5.53
CA ALA A 68 2.97 -12.93 -6.74
C ALA A 68 1.80 -13.35 -7.63
N GLN A 69 0.60 -13.51 -7.05
CA GLN A 69 -0.59 -13.90 -7.81
C GLN A 69 -1.21 -12.75 -8.59
N ILE A 70 -0.82 -11.51 -8.30
CA ILE A 70 -1.41 -10.34 -8.96
C ILE A 70 -0.79 -10.18 -10.35
N GLY A 71 -1.64 -10.20 -11.38
CA GLY A 71 -1.21 -10.17 -12.77
C GLY A 71 -1.15 -8.78 -13.41
N VAL A 72 -1.26 -7.70 -12.63
CA VAL A 72 -1.21 -6.33 -13.14
C VAL A 72 -0.08 -5.58 -12.46
N PRO A 73 0.47 -4.52 -13.11
CA PRO A 73 1.50 -3.69 -12.47
C PRO A 73 0.98 -3.03 -11.20
N ILE A 74 1.83 -2.98 -10.17
CA ILE A 74 1.51 -2.39 -8.87
C ILE A 74 2.33 -1.12 -8.70
N ASP A 75 1.66 0.00 -8.43
CA ASP A 75 2.34 1.26 -8.20
C ASP A 75 2.81 1.40 -6.76
N ILE A 76 1.96 1.03 -5.81
CA ILE A 76 2.28 1.11 -4.37
C ILE A 76 1.84 -0.18 -3.70
N VAL A 77 2.70 -0.75 -2.87
CA VAL A 77 2.33 -1.80 -1.93
C VAL A 77 2.16 -1.14 -0.56
N ASP A 78 0.91 -1.06 -0.10
CA ASP A 78 0.55 -0.46 1.20
C ASP A 78 0.54 -1.57 2.25
N ILE A 79 1.39 -1.44 3.27
CA ILE A 79 1.68 -2.52 4.20
C ILE A 79 1.01 -2.27 5.55
N PHE A 80 -0.02 -3.09 5.85
CA PHE A 80 -0.72 -3.15 7.13
C PHE A 80 -0.28 -4.41 7.89
N ARG A 81 0.98 -4.45 8.27
CA ARG A 81 1.57 -5.58 9.00
C ARG A 81 2.33 -5.04 10.19
N ARG A 82 2.58 -5.89 11.18
CA ARG A 82 3.46 -5.50 12.30
C ARG A 82 4.86 -5.20 11.75
N PRO A 83 5.63 -4.30 12.40
CA PRO A 83 6.97 -3.96 11.91
C PRO A 83 7.85 -5.18 11.65
N GLN A 84 7.76 -6.21 12.52
CA GLN A 84 8.55 -7.44 12.38
C GLN A 84 8.19 -8.24 11.13
N ALA A 85 6.95 -8.14 10.67
CA ALA A 85 6.47 -8.85 9.49
C ALA A 85 6.55 -8.00 8.22
N ALA A 86 6.81 -6.71 8.34
CA ALA A 86 6.86 -5.80 7.20
C ALA A 86 7.98 -6.15 6.23
N GLY A 87 9.08 -6.70 6.72
CA GLY A 87 10.21 -7.08 5.88
C GLY A 87 9.84 -8.10 4.81
N GLU A 88 9.03 -9.10 5.15
CA GLU A 88 8.56 -10.09 4.18
C GLU A 88 7.72 -9.42 3.08
N ALA A 89 6.82 -8.52 3.48
CA ALA A 89 5.97 -7.81 2.52
C ALA A 89 6.80 -6.93 1.59
N VAL A 90 7.83 -6.28 2.12
CA VAL A 90 8.76 -5.48 1.31
C VAL A 90 9.50 -6.36 0.31
N ASP A 91 9.98 -7.52 0.75
CA ASP A 91 10.70 -8.44 -0.14
C ASP A 91 9.78 -8.95 -1.27
N GLU A 92 8.51 -9.25 -0.96
CA GLU A 92 7.52 -9.61 -1.97
C GLU A 92 7.27 -8.46 -2.95
N ALA A 93 7.21 -7.22 -2.45
CA ALA A 93 7.03 -6.04 -3.30
C ALA A 93 8.18 -5.87 -4.27
N ILE A 94 9.41 -6.06 -3.79
CA ILE A 94 10.61 -6.01 -4.63
C ILE A 94 10.52 -7.09 -5.73
N ALA A 95 10.18 -8.31 -5.34
CA ALA A 95 10.09 -9.43 -6.29
C ALA A 95 8.99 -9.22 -7.33
N SER A 96 7.90 -8.54 -6.97
CA SER A 96 6.78 -8.30 -7.87
C SER A 96 7.00 -7.12 -8.82
N GLY A 97 8.09 -6.37 -8.66
CA GLY A 97 8.37 -5.21 -9.49
C GLY A 97 7.53 -3.98 -9.16
N ALA A 98 7.00 -3.88 -7.95
CA ALA A 98 6.27 -2.70 -7.50
C ALA A 98 7.16 -1.45 -7.57
N LYS A 99 6.55 -0.29 -7.78
CA LYS A 99 7.31 0.98 -7.89
C LYS A 99 7.62 1.59 -6.54
N ALA A 100 6.79 1.32 -5.53
CA ALA A 100 6.95 1.89 -4.20
C ALA A 100 6.37 0.97 -3.13
N VAL A 101 6.88 1.12 -1.91
CA VAL A 101 6.27 0.51 -0.71
C VAL A 101 5.85 1.63 0.23
N TRP A 102 4.74 1.42 0.91
CA TRP A 102 4.18 2.35 1.88
C TRP A 102 3.93 1.60 3.18
N MET A 103 4.72 1.93 4.20
CA MET A 103 4.52 1.35 5.52
C MET A 103 3.58 2.25 6.32
N GLN A 104 2.46 1.67 6.75
CA GLN A 104 1.38 2.36 7.46
C GLN A 104 1.85 2.99 8.78
N LEU A 105 0.98 3.81 9.38
CA LEU A 105 1.23 4.39 10.71
C LEU A 105 1.63 3.29 11.70
N GLY A 106 2.73 3.51 12.39
CA GLY A 106 3.28 2.56 13.36
C GLY A 106 4.09 1.43 12.74
N VAL A 107 4.13 1.33 11.42
CA VAL A 107 4.93 0.32 10.74
C VAL A 107 6.28 0.94 10.38
N ILE A 108 7.27 0.68 11.21
CA ILE A 108 8.61 1.23 11.04
C ILE A 108 9.59 0.05 10.97
N ASN A 109 10.29 -0.06 9.84
CA ASN A 109 11.32 -1.08 9.62
C ASN A 109 12.38 -0.48 8.71
N GLU A 110 13.41 0.08 9.33
CA GLU A 110 14.48 0.80 8.63
C GLU A 110 15.29 -0.12 7.71
N GLU A 111 15.52 -1.37 8.14
CA GLU A 111 16.26 -2.34 7.35
C GLU A 111 15.50 -2.69 6.06
N ALA A 112 14.20 -2.96 6.18
CA ALA A 112 13.38 -3.27 5.02
C ALA A 112 13.28 -2.07 4.07
N ALA A 113 13.17 -0.85 4.62
CA ALA A 113 13.17 0.38 3.83
C ALA A 113 14.47 0.50 3.01
N ALA A 114 15.61 0.22 3.62
CA ALA A 114 16.89 0.28 2.92
C ALA A 114 16.97 -0.75 1.79
N ARG A 115 16.44 -1.95 2.00
CA ARG A 115 16.41 -2.99 0.95
C ARG A 115 15.54 -2.55 -0.23
N ALA A 116 14.37 -1.96 0.06
CA ALA A 116 13.48 -1.48 -0.99
C ALA A 116 14.14 -0.38 -1.82
N GLU A 117 14.78 0.57 -1.16
CA GLU A 117 15.48 1.66 -1.84
C GLU A 117 16.65 1.15 -2.67
N ALA A 118 17.41 0.19 -2.14
CA ALA A 118 18.52 -0.43 -2.88
C ALA A 118 18.02 -1.15 -4.15
N ALA A 119 16.79 -1.62 -4.14
CA ALA A 119 16.16 -2.25 -5.29
C ALA A 119 15.48 -1.26 -6.24
N GLY A 120 15.57 0.03 -5.95
CA GLY A 120 15.01 1.08 -6.81
C GLY A 120 13.59 1.49 -6.50
N LEU A 121 12.99 1.00 -5.41
CA LEU A 121 11.65 1.40 -5.01
C LEU A 121 11.69 2.70 -4.21
N LYS A 122 10.63 3.50 -4.37
CA LYS A 122 10.38 4.61 -3.44
C LYS A 122 9.78 4.04 -2.15
N VAL A 123 10.08 4.68 -1.02
CA VAL A 123 9.60 4.24 0.29
C VAL A 123 8.93 5.39 1.02
N VAL A 124 7.73 5.15 1.54
CA VAL A 124 7.08 6.00 2.54
C VAL A 124 6.91 5.13 3.79
N MET A 125 7.15 5.67 4.97
CA MET A 125 7.16 4.90 6.20
C MET A 125 6.47 5.67 7.32
N ASP A 126 5.66 4.95 8.13
CA ASP A 126 4.95 5.52 9.28
C ASP A 126 4.00 6.64 8.90
N ARG A 127 3.24 6.43 7.81
CA ARG A 127 2.23 7.37 7.34
C ARG A 127 1.00 6.62 6.84
N CYS A 128 -0.12 7.35 6.70
CA CYS A 128 -1.35 6.79 6.16
C CYS A 128 -1.77 7.54 4.89
N PRO A 129 -1.94 6.85 3.75
CA PRO A 129 -2.35 7.53 2.52
C PRO A 129 -3.73 8.18 2.62
N ALA A 130 -4.64 7.61 3.43
CA ALA A 130 -5.96 8.21 3.65
C ALA A 130 -5.88 9.55 4.39
N ILE A 131 -4.82 9.77 5.17
CA ILE A 131 -4.56 11.04 5.84
C ILE A 131 -3.82 12.00 4.91
N ASP A 132 -2.82 11.51 4.19
CA ASP A 132 -1.96 12.35 3.36
C ASP A 132 -2.66 12.86 2.10
N ILE A 133 -3.58 12.09 1.53
CA ILE A 133 -4.32 12.52 0.32
C ILE A 133 -5.02 13.85 0.54
N PRO A 134 -5.89 14.01 1.55
CA PRO A 134 -6.52 15.31 1.79
C PRO A 134 -5.54 16.37 2.30
N ARG A 135 -4.58 15.98 3.13
CA ARG A 135 -3.59 16.91 3.68
C ARG A 135 -2.77 17.56 2.58
N LEU A 136 -2.41 16.81 1.56
CA LEU A 136 -1.55 17.27 0.46
C LEU A 136 -2.33 17.75 -0.76
N GLY A 137 -3.65 17.73 -0.71
CA GLY A 137 -4.48 18.15 -1.83
C GLY A 137 -4.30 17.29 -3.07
N VAL A 138 -4.11 15.97 -2.89
CA VAL A 138 -3.98 15.07 -4.03
C VAL A 138 -5.30 15.02 -4.79
N PRO A 139 -5.30 15.29 -6.11
CA PRO A 139 -6.55 15.34 -6.86
C PRO A 139 -7.19 13.96 -6.97
N ARG A 140 -8.52 13.94 -6.98
CA ARG A 140 -9.27 12.72 -7.19
C ARG A 140 -8.98 12.18 -8.59
N ILE A 141 -8.80 10.87 -8.67
CA ILE A 141 -8.53 10.21 -9.95
C ILE A 141 -9.84 10.15 -10.75
N ALA A 142 -9.81 10.69 -11.96
CA ALA A 142 -10.96 10.63 -12.84
C ALA A 142 -11.19 9.20 -13.32
N ALA A 143 -12.45 8.84 -13.43
CA ALA A 143 -12.84 7.52 -13.91
C ALA A 143 -12.53 7.37 -15.41
#